data_07bcc08652ceaa6ccf4541dad14710cf
#
_entry.id   07bcc08652ceaa6ccf4541dad14710cf
#
_cell.length_a   1.000
_cell.length_b   1.000
_cell.length_c   1.000
_cell.angle_alpha   90.00
_cell.angle_beta   90.00
_cell.angle_gamma   90.00
#
_symmetry.space_group_name_H-M   'P 1'
#
loop_
_entity.id
_entity.type
_entity.pdbx_description
1 polymer ?
#
loop_
_entity_poly.entity_id
_entity_poly.type
_entity_poly.pdbx_seq_one_letter_code
_entity_poly.pdbx_strand_id
1 'polypeptide(L)'
;MRNAQKPSGMPVHRYLPFHEQITVELPDRTWPDKRIEKAPRWCAVDLRDGNQALIDPMSPARKLKMFKLLVDMGYKEIEVGFPSASQTDFDFVRQLIDGNHIPDDVTIQVLTQAREHLIERTYEALAGSKQAIVHLYNSTSILQRRVVFNQDEDGILDIAVQGALLCKKYEETIPDTHITYEYSPESFTGTELEYAARVCNAVAEVFEASADNQVIVNLPATVEMATPNVYADSIEWMSRNLHPREGIILSLHPHNDRGTGVAAAELGYMAGADRIEGCLFGNGERTGNVDLVTLGLNMFVQGVDPMIDFSDIDEIRRTVEYCNQLPVGERVPYGGDLVFTAFSGSHQDAIKKGFEALERDAAAEGKDVRDFPWQVPYLPIDPKDLGRSYEAVIRVNSQSGKGGVAYLLKNEHHLDLPRRAQIEFSGVIQRRTDTVGGEVSAAELWNIFSDEYLPAASVDGGKQWGRYGVVSFNTETTEDGTMTLHATLRVDGTQVRRTGTGNGPIAALLDIFAQEGVDVRVLDYSEHALSEGGNARAAAYVECAVGERVLWGVGIDANTSMSSLKAVVSAVNRALRDAEAA
;
A
#
# COMPACT_ATOMS: atom_id res chain seq x y z
N MET A 1 -15.39 -29.86 27.78
CA MET A 1 -14.46 -28.74 27.49
C MET A 1 -15.28 -27.49 27.26
N ARG A 2 -15.06 -26.41 28.02
CA ARG A 2 -15.65 -25.10 27.75
C ARG A 2 -15.00 -24.55 26.47
N ASN A 3 -15.79 -24.00 25.57
CA ASN A 3 -15.37 -23.38 24.31
C ASN A 3 -14.86 -24.35 23.20
N ALA A 4 -15.26 -25.61 23.20
CA ALA A 4 -14.99 -26.50 22.05
C ALA A 4 -15.80 -26.04 20.83
N GLN A 5 -15.12 -25.81 19.70
CA GLN A 5 -15.78 -25.52 18.44
C GLN A 5 -16.59 -26.73 17.98
N LYS A 6 -17.76 -26.47 17.41
CA LYS A 6 -18.58 -27.51 16.80
C LYS A 6 -18.14 -27.75 15.36
N PRO A 7 -18.28 -28.96 14.83
CA PRO A 7 -18.10 -29.22 13.39
C PRO A 7 -18.98 -28.30 12.55
N SER A 8 -18.46 -27.81 11.43
CA SER A 8 -19.14 -26.83 10.57
C SER A 8 -20.36 -27.41 9.83
N GLY A 9 -20.44 -28.72 9.66
CA GLY A 9 -21.44 -29.36 8.81
C GLY A 9 -21.18 -29.22 7.30
N MET A 10 -20.09 -28.53 6.89
CA MET A 10 -19.69 -28.44 5.48
C MET A 10 -19.20 -29.80 4.95
N PRO A 11 -19.35 -30.09 3.63
CA PRO A 11 -19.04 -31.39 3.05
C PRO A 11 -17.52 -31.60 2.87
N VAL A 12 -16.74 -31.50 3.95
CA VAL A 12 -15.28 -31.62 3.95
C VAL A 12 -14.77 -32.94 3.37
N HIS A 13 -15.58 -34.00 3.48
CA HIS A 13 -15.27 -35.35 2.93
C HIS A 13 -15.15 -35.38 1.40
N ARG A 14 -15.58 -34.34 0.69
CA ARG A 14 -15.42 -34.23 -0.78
C ARG A 14 -14.01 -33.78 -1.19
N TYR A 15 -13.21 -33.27 -0.27
CA TYR A 15 -11.91 -32.67 -0.53
C TYR A 15 -10.83 -33.59 0.02
N LEU A 16 -10.06 -34.17 -0.90
CA LEU A 16 -8.94 -35.04 -0.53
C LEU A 16 -7.75 -34.19 -0.08
N PRO A 17 -7.07 -34.58 0.99
CA PRO A 17 -5.80 -33.96 1.38
C PRO A 17 -4.78 -34.02 0.24
N PHE A 18 -3.96 -32.98 0.10
CA PHE A 18 -2.99 -32.91 -1.01
C PHE A 18 -2.04 -34.13 -1.06
N HIS A 19 -1.53 -34.55 0.10
CA HIS A 19 -0.60 -35.68 0.21
C HIS A 19 -1.21 -37.05 -0.18
N GLU A 20 -2.54 -37.16 -0.30
CA GLU A 20 -3.23 -38.32 -0.86
C GLU A 20 -3.34 -38.25 -2.39
N GLN A 21 -3.10 -37.11 -2.98
CA GLN A 21 -3.16 -36.85 -4.42
C GLN A 21 -1.77 -36.85 -5.04
N ILE A 22 -0.85 -36.11 -4.46
CA ILE A 22 0.54 -35.98 -4.90
C ILE A 22 1.47 -36.21 -3.70
N THR A 23 2.40 -37.12 -3.87
CA THR A 23 3.44 -37.42 -2.87
C THR A 23 4.61 -36.46 -3.06
N VAL A 24 5.01 -35.77 -2.00
CA VAL A 24 6.21 -34.95 -1.97
C VAL A 24 7.05 -35.39 -0.78
N GLU A 25 8.11 -36.12 -1.03
CA GLU A 25 9.03 -36.62 -0.01
C GLU A 25 10.40 -35.97 -0.15
N LEU A 26 10.76 -35.11 0.80
CA LEU A 26 12.06 -34.44 0.87
C LEU A 26 12.54 -34.39 2.32
N PRO A 27 12.99 -35.54 2.90
CA PRO A 27 13.36 -35.58 4.31
C PRO A 27 14.64 -34.78 4.65
N ASP A 28 15.50 -34.56 3.66
CA ASP A 28 16.77 -33.87 3.74
C ASP A 28 16.75 -32.46 3.12
N ARG A 29 15.60 -31.80 3.19
CA ARG A 29 15.42 -30.44 2.65
C ARG A 29 16.44 -29.46 3.20
N THR A 30 16.91 -28.55 2.35
CA THR A 30 17.91 -27.54 2.71
C THR A 30 17.38 -26.09 2.64
N TRP A 31 16.28 -25.87 1.93
CA TRP A 31 15.73 -24.55 1.68
C TRP A 31 15.37 -23.75 2.96
N PRO A 32 14.89 -24.35 4.08
CA PRO A 32 14.51 -23.56 5.26
C PRO A 32 15.68 -22.80 5.92
N ASP A 33 16.91 -23.27 5.70
CA ASP A 33 18.12 -22.63 6.25
C ASP A 33 18.69 -21.55 5.32
N LYS A 34 18.14 -21.40 4.12
CA LYS A 34 18.58 -20.41 3.13
C LYS A 34 17.90 -19.05 3.35
N ARG A 35 18.49 -18.02 2.75
CA ARG A 35 17.95 -16.65 2.75
C ARG A 35 17.94 -16.12 1.31
N ILE A 36 17.07 -15.17 1.06
CA ILE A 36 17.08 -14.41 -0.19
C ILE A 36 18.16 -13.34 -0.05
N GLU A 37 19.21 -13.43 -0.88
CA GLU A 37 20.37 -12.53 -0.84
C GLU A 37 20.47 -11.64 -2.08
N LYS A 38 19.72 -11.95 -3.13
CA LYS A 38 19.66 -11.21 -4.39
C LYS A 38 18.28 -11.34 -5.02
N ALA A 39 17.92 -10.43 -5.93
CA ALA A 39 16.71 -10.53 -6.72
C ALA A 39 16.75 -11.74 -7.67
N PRO A 40 15.61 -12.39 -7.96
CA PRO A 40 15.48 -13.35 -9.03
C PRO A 40 15.54 -12.66 -10.40
N ARG A 41 15.60 -13.43 -11.48
CA ARG A 41 15.16 -12.92 -12.78
C ARG A 41 13.64 -12.72 -12.71
N TRP A 42 13.17 -11.54 -13.07
CA TRP A 42 11.76 -11.21 -13.06
C TRP A 42 11.16 -11.33 -14.46
N CYS A 43 10.00 -11.96 -14.56
CA CYS A 43 9.17 -11.89 -15.75
C CYS A 43 7.79 -11.33 -15.40
N ALA A 44 7.43 -10.22 -16.02
CA ALA A 44 6.09 -9.64 -15.87
C ALA A 44 5.14 -10.27 -16.88
N VAL A 45 4.07 -10.89 -16.40
CA VAL A 45 3.07 -11.57 -17.26
C VAL A 45 1.72 -10.83 -17.33
N ASP A 46 1.71 -9.55 -16.93
CA ASP A 46 0.52 -8.68 -16.94
C ASP A 46 -0.18 -8.62 -18.29
N LEU A 47 0.62 -8.61 -19.39
CA LEU A 47 0.10 -8.45 -20.75
C LEU A 47 -0.39 -9.76 -21.39
N ARG A 48 -0.11 -10.90 -20.77
CA ARG A 48 -0.61 -12.20 -21.21
C ARG A 48 -1.57 -12.78 -20.16
N ASP A 49 -1.06 -13.31 -19.06
CA ASP A 49 -1.85 -14.02 -18.05
C ASP A 49 -2.75 -13.06 -17.26
N GLY A 50 -2.23 -11.90 -16.92
CA GLY A 50 -3.02 -10.82 -16.34
C GLY A 50 -4.12 -10.32 -17.28
N ASN A 51 -3.80 -10.11 -18.56
CA ASN A 51 -4.75 -9.59 -19.54
C ASN A 51 -5.86 -10.60 -19.91
N GLN A 52 -5.54 -11.88 -20.00
CA GLN A 52 -6.54 -12.92 -20.36
C GLN A 52 -7.64 -13.06 -19.30
N ALA A 53 -7.36 -12.67 -18.06
CA ALA A 53 -8.29 -12.74 -16.93
C ALA A 53 -9.21 -11.52 -16.81
N LEU A 54 -9.02 -10.48 -17.63
CA LEU A 54 -9.80 -9.25 -17.57
C LEU A 54 -11.18 -9.42 -18.24
N ILE A 55 -12.21 -8.87 -17.60
CA ILE A 55 -13.57 -8.80 -18.20
C ILE A 55 -13.53 -7.93 -19.47
N ASP A 56 -12.75 -6.84 -19.44
CA ASP A 56 -12.46 -5.98 -20.59
C ASP A 56 -10.94 -6.06 -20.90
N PRO A 57 -10.52 -7.00 -21.78
CA PRO A 57 -9.11 -7.13 -22.14
C PRO A 57 -8.51 -5.82 -22.67
N MET A 58 -7.24 -5.61 -22.41
CA MET A 58 -6.57 -4.37 -22.78
C MET A 58 -6.60 -4.11 -24.28
N SER A 59 -7.01 -2.92 -24.68
CA SER A 59 -6.80 -2.41 -26.04
C SER A 59 -5.29 -2.29 -26.35
N PRO A 60 -4.89 -2.25 -27.65
CA PRO A 60 -3.48 -2.05 -28.00
C PRO A 60 -2.83 -0.83 -27.34
N ALA A 61 -3.57 0.25 -27.16
CA ALA A 61 -3.09 1.45 -26.48
C ALA A 61 -2.83 1.21 -24.97
N ARG A 62 -3.73 0.50 -24.28
CA ARG A 62 -3.55 0.11 -22.88
C ARG A 62 -2.39 -0.90 -22.72
N LYS A 63 -2.28 -1.89 -23.63
CA LYS A 63 -1.15 -2.82 -23.66
C LYS A 63 0.18 -2.10 -23.83
N LEU A 64 0.28 -1.15 -24.76
CA LEU A 64 1.50 -0.38 -24.95
C LEU A 64 1.84 0.50 -23.74
N LYS A 65 0.84 1.07 -23.08
CA LYS A 65 1.06 1.83 -21.85
C LYS A 65 1.59 0.95 -20.73
N MET A 66 1.02 -0.25 -20.54
CA MET A 66 1.50 -1.22 -19.55
C MET A 66 2.92 -1.70 -19.89
N PHE A 67 3.20 -2.01 -21.15
CA PHE A 67 4.53 -2.42 -21.58
C PHE A 67 5.60 -1.37 -21.23
N LYS A 68 5.31 -0.09 -21.53
CA LYS A 68 6.22 1.01 -21.19
C LYS A 68 6.42 1.15 -19.69
N LEU A 69 5.37 1.05 -18.89
CA LEU A 69 5.49 1.06 -17.43
C LEU A 69 6.43 -0.05 -16.94
N LEU A 70 6.25 -1.28 -17.43
CA LEU A 70 7.09 -2.42 -17.02
C LEU A 70 8.56 -2.21 -17.41
N VAL A 71 8.82 -1.67 -18.60
CA VAL A 71 10.18 -1.32 -19.06
C VAL A 71 10.78 -0.21 -18.17
N ASP A 72 10.02 0.85 -17.89
CA ASP A 72 10.47 1.99 -17.08
C ASP A 72 10.75 1.57 -15.62
N MET A 73 9.98 0.62 -15.08
CA MET A 73 10.26 0.02 -13.77
C MET A 73 11.51 -0.86 -13.72
N GLY A 74 12.01 -1.32 -14.87
CA GLY A 74 13.24 -2.12 -14.97
C GLY A 74 13.06 -3.60 -15.30
N TYR A 75 11.86 -4.07 -15.60
CA TYR A 75 11.65 -5.45 -16.06
C TYR A 75 12.39 -5.74 -17.36
N LYS A 76 13.09 -6.88 -17.41
CA LYS A 76 13.91 -7.29 -18.56
C LYS A 76 13.29 -8.44 -19.36
N GLU A 77 12.36 -9.17 -18.78
CA GLU A 77 11.56 -10.20 -19.43
C GLU A 77 10.08 -9.86 -19.23
N ILE A 78 9.32 -9.76 -20.34
CA ILE A 78 7.91 -9.36 -20.32
C ILE A 78 7.14 -10.28 -21.27
N GLU A 79 6.16 -11.02 -20.72
CA GLU A 79 5.28 -11.85 -21.52
C GLU A 79 4.14 -11.01 -22.10
N VAL A 80 4.20 -10.79 -23.42
CA VAL A 80 3.39 -9.75 -24.10
C VAL A 80 2.09 -10.28 -24.71
N GLY A 81 1.92 -11.59 -24.81
CA GLY A 81 0.69 -12.16 -25.34
C GLY A 81 0.78 -13.62 -25.77
N PHE A 82 -0.32 -14.08 -26.35
CA PHE A 82 -0.47 -15.39 -26.99
C PHE A 82 -0.85 -15.17 -28.47
N PRO A 83 0.13 -14.86 -29.34
CA PRO A 83 -0.12 -14.36 -30.70
C PRO A 83 -0.88 -15.35 -31.60
N SER A 84 -0.81 -16.64 -31.31
CA SER A 84 -1.57 -17.63 -32.05
C SER A 84 -3.01 -17.83 -31.56
N ALA A 85 -3.36 -17.33 -30.37
CA ALA A 85 -4.71 -17.44 -29.81
C ALA A 85 -5.64 -16.30 -30.26
N SER A 86 -5.10 -15.10 -30.52
CA SER A 86 -5.91 -13.95 -30.96
C SER A 86 -5.16 -13.05 -31.94
N GLN A 87 -5.93 -12.45 -32.87
CA GLN A 87 -5.37 -11.47 -33.80
C GLN A 87 -4.88 -10.22 -33.07
N THR A 88 -5.56 -9.80 -32.00
CA THR A 88 -5.14 -8.66 -31.16
C THR A 88 -3.76 -8.88 -30.56
N ASP A 89 -3.47 -10.06 -30.04
CA ASP A 89 -2.16 -10.38 -29.48
C ASP A 89 -1.08 -10.47 -30.58
N PHE A 90 -1.41 -11.06 -31.72
CA PHE A 90 -0.52 -11.07 -32.88
C PHE A 90 -0.16 -9.65 -33.30
N ASP A 91 -1.16 -8.81 -33.51
CA ASP A 91 -0.96 -7.42 -33.96
C ASP A 91 -0.17 -6.61 -32.91
N PHE A 92 -0.36 -6.88 -31.63
CA PHE A 92 0.38 -6.21 -30.57
C PHE A 92 1.86 -6.62 -30.56
N VAL A 93 2.18 -7.89 -30.72
CA VAL A 93 3.58 -8.34 -30.89
C VAL A 93 4.23 -7.66 -32.10
N ARG A 94 3.52 -7.62 -33.24
CA ARG A 94 3.99 -6.89 -34.43
C ARG A 94 4.16 -5.40 -34.16
N GLN A 95 3.22 -4.77 -33.45
CA GLN A 95 3.33 -3.35 -33.08
C GLN A 95 4.59 -3.08 -32.26
N LEU A 96 4.94 -3.95 -31.32
CA LEU A 96 6.16 -3.79 -30.50
C LEU A 96 7.43 -3.88 -31.36
N ILE A 97 7.49 -4.86 -32.28
CA ILE A 97 8.64 -5.11 -33.14
C ILE A 97 8.75 -4.04 -34.22
N ASP A 98 7.71 -3.84 -35.03
CA ASP A 98 7.71 -2.93 -36.17
C ASP A 98 7.80 -1.46 -35.74
N GLY A 99 7.25 -1.14 -34.55
CA GLY A 99 7.34 0.18 -33.94
C GLY A 99 8.65 0.45 -33.18
N ASN A 100 9.56 -0.53 -33.12
CA ASN A 100 10.80 -0.46 -32.35
C ASN A 100 10.59 -0.01 -30.89
N HIS A 101 9.58 -0.61 -30.23
CA HIS A 101 9.25 -0.30 -28.85
C HIS A 101 10.03 -1.11 -27.82
N ILE A 102 10.74 -2.15 -28.25
CA ILE A 102 11.48 -3.08 -27.38
C ILE A 102 12.90 -2.56 -27.21
N PRO A 103 13.33 -2.16 -26.00
CA PRO A 103 14.73 -1.80 -25.73
C PRO A 103 15.67 -2.98 -25.97
N ASP A 104 16.93 -2.71 -26.29
CA ASP A 104 17.93 -3.73 -26.61
C ASP A 104 18.22 -4.71 -25.45
N ASP A 105 17.94 -4.29 -24.22
CA ASP A 105 18.16 -5.06 -22.99
C ASP A 105 16.86 -5.68 -22.42
N VAL A 106 15.78 -5.64 -23.19
CA VAL A 106 14.48 -6.26 -22.86
C VAL A 106 14.19 -7.40 -23.83
N THR A 107 13.75 -8.52 -23.29
CA THR A 107 13.32 -9.70 -24.06
C THR A 107 11.82 -9.87 -23.92
N ILE A 108 11.10 -9.89 -25.03
CA ILE A 108 9.68 -10.24 -25.04
C ILE A 108 9.50 -11.75 -24.96
N GLN A 109 8.48 -12.18 -24.24
CA GLN A 109 8.06 -13.57 -24.14
C GLN A 109 6.69 -13.72 -24.79
N VAL A 110 6.48 -14.83 -25.50
CA VAL A 110 5.19 -15.16 -26.11
C VAL A 110 4.83 -16.62 -25.83
N LEU A 111 3.54 -16.83 -25.47
CA LEU A 111 3.02 -18.16 -25.17
C LEU A 111 2.64 -18.89 -26.45
N THR A 112 2.88 -20.20 -26.48
CA THR A 112 2.36 -21.11 -27.52
C THR A 112 2.00 -22.45 -26.94
N GLN A 113 0.95 -23.08 -27.47
CA GLN A 113 0.55 -24.42 -27.13
C GLN A 113 1.27 -25.43 -28.03
N ALA A 114 1.48 -26.65 -27.56
CA ALA A 114 2.13 -27.75 -28.32
C ALA A 114 1.26 -28.25 -29.48
N ARG A 115 0.98 -27.39 -30.47
CA ARG A 115 0.23 -27.66 -31.71
C ARG A 115 0.89 -26.93 -32.87
N GLU A 116 1.15 -27.64 -33.97
CA GLU A 116 1.95 -27.14 -35.09
C GLU A 116 1.48 -25.76 -35.60
N HIS A 117 0.20 -25.63 -35.96
CA HIS A 117 -0.33 -24.36 -36.51
C HIS A 117 -0.27 -23.19 -35.53
N LEU A 118 -0.29 -23.43 -34.21
CA LEU A 118 -0.13 -22.39 -33.19
C LEU A 118 1.34 -21.97 -33.05
N ILE A 119 2.24 -22.95 -33.08
CA ILE A 119 3.70 -22.70 -33.05
C ILE A 119 4.10 -21.90 -34.30
N GLU A 120 3.69 -22.34 -35.50
CA GLU A 120 3.94 -21.62 -36.76
C GLU A 120 3.52 -20.14 -36.66
N ARG A 121 2.29 -19.91 -36.22
CA ARG A 121 1.74 -18.55 -36.09
C ARG A 121 2.51 -17.70 -35.06
N THR A 122 3.02 -18.34 -34.02
CA THR A 122 3.86 -17.68 -32.99
C THR A 122 5.18 -17.18 -33.59
N TYR A 123 5.85 -18.01 -34.39
CA TYR A 123 7.10 -17.61 -35.05
C TYR A 123 6.89 -16.55 -36.14
N GLU A 124 5.76 -16.59 -36.87
CA GLU A 124 5.36 -15.49 -37.76
C GLU A 124 5.25 -14.14 -37.02
N ALA A 125 4.69 -14.15 -35.80
CA ALA A 125 4.57 -12.94 -35.00
C ALA A 125 5.94 -12.39 -34.54
N LEU A 126 6.95 -13.24 -34.34
CA LEU A 126 8.27 -12.87 -33.84
C LEU A 126 9.24 -12.42 -34.94
N ALA A 127 8.92 -12.59 -36.22
CA ALA A 127 9.81 -12.25 -37.33
C ALA A 127 10.36 -10.81 -37.22
N GLY A 128 11.68 -10.64 -37.30
CA GLY A 128 12.35 -9.35 -37.19
C GLY A 128 12.61 -8.85 -35.75
N SER A 129 12.24 -9.61 -34.73
CA SER A 129 12.69 -9.39 -33.36
C SER A 129 14.17 -9.72 -33.22
N LYS A 130 14.92 -9.00 -32.38
CA LYS A 130 16.33 -9.33 -32.09
C LYS A 130 16.46 -10.55 -31.21
N GLN A 131 15.61 -10.63 -30.21
CA GLN A 131 15.57 -11.73 -29.23
C GLN A 131 14.15 -11.94 -28.71
N ALA A 132 13.80 -13.18 -28.39
CA ALA A 132 12.52 -13.52 -27.81
C ALA A 132 12.58 -14.80 -26.96
N ILE A 133 11.66 -14.94 -26.01
CA ILE A 133 11.40 -16.20 -25.31
C ILE A 133 10.14 -16.81 -25.94
N VAL A 134 10.26 -18.06 -26.40
CA VAL A 134 9.12 -18.85 -26.85
C VAL A 134 8.72 -19.79 -25.72
N HIS A 135 7.57 -19.51 -25.12
CA HIS A 135 7.02 -20.23 -23.98
C HIS A 135 6.06 -21.33 -24.45
N LEU A 136 6.57 -22.54 -24.56
CA LEU A 136 5.81 -23.74 -24.91
C LEU A 136 5.15 -24.35 -23.66
N TYR A 137 3.88 -24.72 -23.74
CA TYR A 137 3.21 -25.44 -22.66
C TYR A 137 2.29 -26.55 -23.14
N ASN A 138 2.09 -27.53 -22.29
CA ASN A 138 0.98 -28.47 -22.31
C ASN A 138 0.67 -28.97 -20.89
N SER A 139 -0.57 -29.37 -20.64
CA SER A 139 -0.99 -29.82 -19.31
C SER A 139 -0.49 -31.22 -19.02
N THR A 140 0.00 -31.44 -17.81
CA THR A 140 0.63 -32.72 -17.39
C THR A 140 -0.05 -33.39 -16.21
N SER A 141 -0.99 -32.69 -15.51
CA SER A 141 -1.58 -33.20 -14.27
C SER A 141 -2.37 -34.49 -14.44
N ILE A 142 -2.43 -35.30 -13.39
CA ILE A 142 -3.21 -36.55 -13.31
C ILE A 142 -4.64 -36.33 -13.80
N LEU A 143 -5.29 -35.28 -13.33
CA LEU A 143 -6.67 -34.99 -13.65
C LEU A 143 -6.85 -34.67 -15.14
N GLN A 144 -6.01 -33.79 -15.71
CA GLN A 144 -6.14 -33.38 -17.11
C GLN A 144 -5.75 -34.48 -18.07
N ARG A 145 -4.75 -35.30 -17.76
CA ARG A 145 -4.43 -36.51 -18.53
C ARG A 145 -5.68 -37.37 -18.70
N ARG A 146 -6.41 -37.59 -17.60
CA ARG A 146 -7.61 -38.44 -17.58
C ARG A 146 -8.82 -37.81 -18.25
N VAL A 147 -9.17 -36.54 -17.91
CA VAL A 147 -10.49 -35.98 -18.26
C VAL A 147 -10.47 -35.07 -19.48
N VAL A 148 -9.30 -34.49 -19.84
CA VAL A 148 -9.16 -33.56 -20.96
C VAL A 148 -8.54 -34.26 -22.18
N PHE A 149 -7.39 -34.90 -21.98
CA PHE A 149 -6.64 -35.49 -23.07
C PHE A 149 -7.04 -36.96 -23.33
N ASN A 150 -7.52 -37.67 -22.32
CA ASN A 150 -7.75 -39.10 -22.33
C ASN A 150 -6.49 -39.87 -22.81
N GLN A 151 -5.33 -39.47 -22.25
CA GLN A 151 -4.00 -39.97 -22.55
C GLN A 151 -3.30 -40.44 -21.26
N ASP A 152 -2.37 -41.33 -21.39
CA ASP A 152 -1.44 -41.70 -20.34
C ASP A 152 -0.20 -40.78 -20.30
N GLU A 153 0.75 -41.11 -19.45
CA GLU A 153 1.99 -40.34 -19.31
C GLU A 153 2.80 -40.27 -20.59
N ASP A 154 2.91 -41.41 -21.32
CA ASP A 154 3.70 -41.47 -22.55
C ASP A 154 3.05 -40.64 -23.66
N GLY A 155 1.72 -40.65 -23.78
CA GLY A 155 1.00 -39.81 -24.74
C GLY A 155 1.15 -38.30 -24.47
N ILE A 156 1.14 -37.87 -23.22
CA ILE A 156 1.36 -36.47 -22.87
C ILE A 156 2.83 -36.07 -23.02
N LEU A 157 3.78 -36.94 -22.69
CA LEU A 157 5.21 -36.73 -22.94
C LEU A 157 5.47 -36.52 -24.45
N ASP A 158 4.84 -37.33 -25.29
CA ASP A 158 4.97 -37.24 -26.75
C ASP A 158 4.47 -35.89 -27.26
N ILE A 159 3.35 -35.39 -26.75
CA ILE A 159 2.85 -34.02 -27.06
C ILE A 159 3.91 -32.94 -26.74
N ALA A 160 4.55 -33.01 -25.57
CA ALA A 160 5.58 -32.07 -25.16
C ALA A 160 6.80 -32.11 -26.06
N VAL A 161 7.33 -33.32 -26.33
CA VAL A 161 8.50 -33.55 -27.18
C VAL A 161 8.24 -33.12 -28.62
N GLN A 162 7.08 -33.47 -29.19
CA GLN A 162 6.72 -33.03 -30.54
C GLN A 162 6.57 -31.51 -30.62
N GLY A 163 5.97 -30.89 -29.60
CA GLY A 163 5.90 -29.45 -29.49
C GLY A 163 7.27 -28.79 -29.50
N ALA A 164 8.22 -29.31 -28.73
CA ALA A 164 9.59 -28.81 -28.68
C ALA A 164 10.33 -28.96 -30.03
N LEU A 165 10.20 -30.10 -30.69
CA LEU A 165 10.74 -30.34 -32.03
C LEU A 165 10.17 -29.38 -33.08
N LEU A 166 8.88 -29.06 -32.99
CA LEU A 166 8.24 -28.07 -33.85
C LEU A 166 8.76 -26.65 -33.57
N CYS A 167 8.99 -26.27 -32.31
CA CYS A 167 9.61 -25.00 -31.99
C CYS A 167 10.98 -24.88 -32.67
N LYS A 168 11.85 -25.87 -32.57
CA LYS A 168 13.15 -25.90 -33.27
C LYS A 168 13.01 -25.81 -34.79
N LYS A 169 12.05 -26.54 -35.38
CA LYS A 169 11.75 -26.48 -36.82
C LYS A 169 11.40 -25.05 -37.27
N TYR A 170 10.52 -24.38 -36.54
CA TYR A 170 10.06 -23.05 -36.92
C TYR A 170 11.03 -21.92 -36.56
N GLU A 171 11.95 -22.11 -35.61
CA GLU A 171 13.09 -21.20 -35.37
C GLU A 171 13.90 -20.96 -36.63
N GLU A 172 14.08 -22.00 -37.48
CA GLU A 172 14.79 -21.87 -38.75
C GLU A 172 14.16 -20.84 -39.71
N THR A 173 12.88 -20.47 -39.51
CA THR A 173 12.18 -19.45 -40.33
C THR A 173 12.53 -18.02 -39.96
N ILE A 174 13.12 -17.80 -38.79
CA ILE A 174 13.55 -16.49 -38.28
C ILE A 174 15.00 -16.49 -37.79
N PRO A 175 15.98 -16.82 -38.67
CA PRO A 175 17.38 -17.09 -38.30
C PRO A 175 18.11 -15.91 -37.67
N ASP A 176 17.60 -14.68 -37.84
CA ASP A 176 18.19 -13.45 -37.30
C ASP A 176 17.68 -13.12 -35.88
N THR A 177 16.74 -13.93 -35.33
CA THR A 177 16.19 -13.76 -34.01
C THR A 177 16.83 -14.75 -33.02
N HIS A 178 17.41 -14.26 -31.93
CA HIS A 178 17.90 -15.14 -30.86
C HIS A 178 16.70 -15.65 -30.03
N ILE A 179 16.48 -16.96 -30.05
CA ILE A 179 15.39 -17.62 -29.29
C ILE A 179 15.93 -18.23 -28.01
N THR A 180 15.30 -17.91 -26.89
CA THR A 180 15.38 -18.67 -25.65
C THR A 180 14.10 -19.48 -25.50
N TYR A 181 14.22 -20.75 -25.16
CA TYR A 181 13.06 -21.62 -24.97
C TYR A 181 12.62 -21.63 -23.52
N GLU A 182 11.31 -21.60 -23.33
CA GLU A 182 10.67 -21.89 -22.05
C GLU A 182 9.68 -23.03 -22.20
N TYR A 183 9.64 -23.91 -21.21
CA TYR A 183 8.65 -24.97 -21.12
C TYR A 183 7.94 -24.98 -19.79
N SER A 184 6.60 -25.03 -19.81
CA SER A 184 5.75 -25.23 -18.64
C SER A 184 4.99 -26.56 -18.71
N PRO A 185 5.23 -27.50 -17.77
CA PRO A 185 4.30 -28.59 -17.49
C PRO A 185 3.09 -28.00 -16.75
N GLU A 186 2.10 -27.50 -17.49
CA GLU A 186 0.93 -26.82 -16.92
C GLU A 186 0.24 -27.70 -15.87
N SER A 187 -0.26 -27.07 -14.80
CA SER A 187 -0.78 -27.76 -13.62
C SER A 187 0.27 -28.65 -12.93
N PHE A 188 1.51 -28.16 -12.84
CA PHE A 188 2.61 -28.85 -12.17
C PHE A 188 2.25 -29.33 -10.77
N THR A 189 1.54 -28.51 -9.97
CA THR A 189 1.11 -28.89 -8.61
C THR A 189 0.16 -30.09 -8.55
N GLY A 190 -0.47 -30.46 -9.66
CA GLY A 190 -1.30 -31.65 -9.80
C GLY A 190 -0.63 -32.78 -10.57
N THR A 191 0.71 -32.72 -10.75
CA THR A 191 1.53 -33.66 -11.51
C THR A 191 2.49 -34.37 -10.55
N GLU A 192 2.68 -35.69 -10.72
CA GLU A 192 3.69 -36.44 -9.98
C GLU A 192 5.08 -35.90 -10.27
N LEU A 193 5.93 -35.72 -9.24
CA LEU A 193 7.24 -35.07 -9.39
C LEU A 193 8.17 -35.83 -10.35
N GLU A 194 8.20 -37.15 -10.26
CA GLU A 194 9.01 -38.01 -11.14
C GLU A 194 8.57 -37.85 -12.59
N TYR A 195 7.27 -37.78 -12.82
CA TYR A 195 6.74 -37.58 -14.16
C TYR A 195 7.01 -36.16 -14.68
N ALA A 196 6.83 -35.14 -13.85
CA ALA A 196 7.18 -33.76 -14.19
C ALA A 196 8.66 -33.62 -14.58
N ALA A 197 9.56 -34.19 -13.79
CA ALA A 197 11.00 -34.21 -14.11
C ALA A 197 11.29 -34.97 -15.42
N ARG A 198 10.64 -36.10 -15.65
CA ARG A 198 10.77 -36.87 -16.91
C ARG A 198 10.39 -36.02 -18.13
N VAL A 199 9.26 -35.31 -18.07
CA VAL A 199 8.79 -34.49 -19.20
C VAL A 199 9.71 -33.30 -19.39
N CYS A 200 10.05 -32.58 -18.32
CA CYS A 200 10.94 -31.39 -18.38
C CYS A 200 12.33 -31.77 -18.93
N ASN A 201 12.92 -32.86 -18.46
CA ASN A 201 14.22 -33.33 -18.95
C ASN A 201 14.18 -33.72 -20.43
N ALA A 202 13.12 -34.41 -20.89
CA ALA A 202 12.97 -34.76 -22.29
C ALA A 202 12.84 -33.54 -23.21
N VAL A 203 12.10 -32.51 -22.77
CA VAL A 203 11.99 -31.21 -23.50
C VAL A 203 13.31 -30.47 -23.47
N ALA A 204 13.99 -30.42 -22.33
CA ALA A 204 15.30 -29.78 -22.21
C ALA A 204 16.36 -30.44 -23.10
N GLU A 205 16.32 -31.76 -23.26
CA GLU A 205 17.18 -32.48 -24.20
C GLU A 205 16.89 -32.11 -25.66
N VAL A 206 15.62 -31.99 -26.07
CA VAL A 206 15.25 -31.52 -27.42
C VAL A 206 15.77 -30.09 -27.66
N PHE A 207 15.68 -29.23 -26.69
CA PHE A 207 16.18 -27.84 -26.75
C PHE A 207 17.71 -27.74 -26.55
N GLU A 208 18.41 -28.87 -26.37
CA GLU A 208 19.87 -28.92 -26.22
C GLU A 208 20.38 -28.07 -25.04
N ALA A 209 19.67 -28.17 -23.90
CA ALA A 209 20.00 -27.43 -22.71
C ALA A 209 21.45 -27.68 -22.25
N SER A 210 22.18 -26.58 -22.02
CA SER A 210 23.57 -26.59 -21.56
C SER A 210 23.90 -25.26 -20.86
N ALA A 211 25.06 -25.17 -20.22
CA ALA A 211 25.50 -23.93 -19.58
C ALA A 211 25.57 -22.74 -20.56
N ASP A 212 25.87 -23.00 -21.84
CA ASP A 212 25.95 -21.99 -22.90
C ASP A 212 24.62 -21.78 -23.64
N ASN A 213 23.64 -22.67 -23.46
CA ASN A 213 22.31 -22.63 -24.06
C ASN A 213 21.27 -22.97 -22.99
N GLN A 214 20.97 -21.99 -22.14
CA GLN A 214 20.03 -22.20 -21.03
C GLN A 214 18.59 -22.23 -21.49
N VAL A 215 17.81 -23.19 -20.99
CA VAL A 215 16.38 -23.35 -21.19
C VAL A 215 15.65 -23.01 -19.91
N ILE A 216 14.55 -22.30 -20.02
CA ILE A 216 13.69 -21.97 -18.88
C ILE A 216 12.72 -23.16 -18.67
N VAL A 217 12.75 -23.75 -17.46
CA VAL A 217 11.74 -24.69 -17.00
C VAL A 217 10.89 -24.00 -15.95
N ASN A 218 9.66 -23.69 -16.30
CA ASN A 218 8.73 -22.96 -15.45
C ASN A 218 7.76 -23.94 -14.80
N LEU A 219 7.67 -23.91 -13.47
CA LEU A 219 6.87 -24.85 -12.67
C LEU A 219 5.63 -24.15 -12.09
N PRO A 220 4.51 -24.06 -12.83
CA PRO A 220 3.39 -23.26 -12.42
C PRO A 220 2.54 -23.96 -11.34
N ALA A 221 2.30 -23.25 -10.24
CA ALA A 221 1.17 -23.57 -9.38
C ALA A 221 -0.11 -23.00 -10.04
N THR A 222 -0.50 -23.60 -11.17
CA THR A 222 -1.67 -23.17 -11.97
C THR A 222 -2.92 -23.09 -11.11
N VAL A 223 -3.05 -24.01 -10.15
CA VAL A 223 -3.92 -23.90 -8.98
C VAL A 223 -3.06 -24.16 -7.76
N GLU A 224 -3.16 -23.30 -6.78
CA GLU A 224 -2.45 -23.45 -5.51
C GLU A 224 -3.08 -24.58 -4.68
N MET A 225 -2.53 -25.81 -4.75
CA MET A 225 -3.13 -27.02 -4.19
C MET A 225 -2.65 -27.33 -2.77
N ALA A 226 -1.43 -26.90 -2.40
CA ALA A 226 -0.78 -27.22 -1.14
C ALA A 226 -0.32 -25.96 -0.41
N THR A 227 0.21 -26.13 0.81
CA THR A 227 0.86 -25.05 1.56
C THR A 227 2.20 -24.67 0.92
N PRO A 228 2.69 -23.41 1.10
CA PRO A 228 3.93 -22.92 0.49
C PRO A 228 5.17 -23.77 0.76
N ASN A 229 5.27 -24.35 1.95
CA ASN A 229 6.38 -25.25 2.28
C ASN A 229 6.40 -26.53 1.45
N VAL A 230 5.23 -27.08 1.11
CA VAL A 230 5.13 -28.25 0.23
C VAL A 230 5.51 -27.88 -1.20
N TYR A 231 5.11 -26.70 -1.68
CA TYR A 231 5.56 -26.18 -2.97
C TYR A 231 7.09 -26.00 -2.99
N ALA A 232 7.68 -25.43 -1.94
CA ALA A 232 9.13 -25.29 -1.83
C ALA A 232 9.85 -26.65 -1.81
N ASP A 233 9.32 -27.65 -1.09
CA ASP A 233 9.84 -29.03 -1.15
C ASP A 233 9.82 -29.58 -2.58
N SER A 234 8.72 -29.35 -3.31
CA SER A 234 8.60 -29.76 -4.73
C SER A 234 9.64 -29.05 -5.60
N ILE A 235 9.88 -27.74 -5.38
CA ILE A 235 10.87 -26.97 -6.15
C ILE A 235 12.30 -27.45 -5.87
N GLU A 236 12.66 -27.68 -4.61
CA GLU A 236 13.99 -28.21 -4.28
C GLU A 236 14.17 -29.63 -4.84
N TRP A 237 13.12 -30.46 -4.77
CA TRP A 237 13.15 -31.80 -5.39
C TRP A 237 13.38 -31.70 -6.91
N MET A 238 12.62 -30.84 -7.61
CA MET A 238 12.80 -30.63 -9.05
C MET A 238 14.18 -30.08 -9.36
N SER A 239 14.68 -29.09 -8.61
CA SER A 239 16.03 -28.52 -8.80
C SER A 239 17.13 -29.58 -8.72
N ARG A 240 16.95 -30.65 -7.93
CA ARG A 240 17.89 -31.76 -7.81
C ARG A 240 17.75 -32.81 -8.92
N ASN A 241 16.60 -32.85 -9.58
CA ASN A 241 16.27 -33.92 -10.58
C ASN A 241 16.15 -33.39 -12.01
N LEU A 242 16.34 -32.12 -12.26
CA LEU A 242 16.43 -31.53 -13.60
C LEU A 242 17.88 -31.58 -14.10
N HIS A 243 18.07 -32.01 -15.37
CA HIS A 243 19.40 -32.22 -15.96
C HIS A 243 19.49 -31.71 -17.39
N PRO A 244 20.62 -31.06 -17.77
CA PRO A 244 21.69 -30.62 -16.87
C PRO A 244 21.26 -29.38 -16.07
N ARG A 245 21.47 -29.35 -14.75
CA ARG A 245 20.96 -28.27 -13.88
C ARG A 245 21.53 -26.89 -14.27
N GLU A 246 22.79 -26.82 -14.67
CA GLU A 246 23.44 -25.60 -15.14
C GLU A 246 22.90 -25.07 -16.49
N GLY A 247 22.26 -25.95 -17.27
CA GLY A 247 21.56 -25.59 -18.50
C GLY A 247 20.11 -25.17 -18.31
N ILE A 248 19.63 -25.12 -17.04
CA ILE A 248 18.22 -24.84 -16.75
C ILE A 248 18.09 -23.60 -15.87
N ILE A 249 17.27 -22.65 -16.32
CA ILE A 249 16.75 -21.56 -15.52
C ILE A 249 15.44 -22.04 -14.93
N LEU A 250 15.44 -22.32 -13.62
CA LEU A 250 14.26 -22.81 -12.91
C LEU A 250 13.35 -21.63 -12.55
N SER A 251 12.16 -21.61 -13.15
CA SER A 251 11.18 -20.53 -13.01
C SER A 251 9.97 -20.96 -12.19
N LEU A 252 9.40 -20.02 -11.46
CA LEU A 252 8.18 -20.18 -10.68
C LEU A 252 7.05 -19.32 -11.25
N HIS A 253 5.83 -19.86 -11.25
CA HIS A 253 4.62 -19.14 -11.64
C HIS A 253 3.46 -19.51 -10.69
N PRO A 254 3.47 -19.03 -9.45
CA PRO A 254 2.41 -19.35 -8.52
C PRO A 254 1.20 -18.43 -8.70
N HIS A 255 0.00 -19.05 -8.71
CA HIS A 255 -1.26 -18.36 -8.48
C HIS A 255 -1.53 -18.19 -6.98
N ASN A 256 -2.63 -17.52 -6.62
CA ASN A 256 -2.92 -17.09 -5.25
C ASN A 256 -4.23 -17.68 -4.71
N ASP A 257 -4.62 -18.89 -5.15
CA ASP A 257 -5.92 -19.52 -4.81
C ASP A 257 -6.12 -19.70 -3.30
N ARG A 258 -5.04 -19.88 -2.55
CA ARG A 258 -5.05 -20.03 -1.09
C ARG A 258 -4.70 -18.73 -0.34
N GLY A 259 -4.41 -17.63 -1.07
CA GLY A 259 -3.89 -16.40 -0.49
C GLY A 259 -2.43 -16.50 -0.03
N THR A 260 -1.66 -17.45 -0.56
CA THR A 260 -0.27 -17.72 -0.15
C THR A 260 0.73 -17.65 -1.31
N GLY A 261 0.33 -17.07 -2.46
CA GLY A 261 1.17 -17.00 -3.66
C GLY A 261 2.52 -16.31 -3.43
N VAL A 262 2.56 -15.19 -2.68
CA VAL A 262 3.81 -14.50 -2.30
C VAL A 262 4.71 -15.42 -1.47
N ALA A 263 4.16 -16.06 -0.44
CA ALA A 263 4.93 -17.00 0.38
C ALA A 263 5.44 -18.21 -0.42
N ALA A 264 4.62 -18.72 -1.36
CA ALA A 264 5.04 -19.81 -2.25
C ALA A 264 6.21 -19.39 -3.15
N ALA A 265 6.20 -18.15 -3.69
CA ALA A 265 7.31 -17.62 -4.47
C ALA A 265 8.58 -17.42 -3.64
N GLU A 266 8.48 -16.81 -2.46
CA GLU A 266 9.63 -16.61 -1.57
C GLU A 266 10.29 -17.93 -1.18
N LEU A 267 9.51 -18.89 -0.69
CA LEU A 267 10.03 -20.19 -0.27
C LEU A 267 10.52 -21.02 -1.46
N GLY A 268 9.85 -20.97 -2.61
CA GLY A 268 10.29 -21.61 -3.84
C GLY A 268 11.62 -21.03 -4.37
N TYR A 269 11.82 -19.72 -4.22
CA TYR A 269 13.08 -19.07 -4.57
C TYR A 269 14.22 -19.52 -3.63
N MET A 270 13.96 -19.59 -2.33
CA MET A 270 14.90 -20.18 -1.35
C MET A 270 15.20 -21.65 -1.68
N ALA A 271 14.23 -22.38 -2.24
CA ALA A 271 14.35 -23.78 -2.62
C ALA A 271 15.20 -24.02 -3.89
N GLY A 272 15.67 -22.97 -4.56
CA GLY A 272 16.62 -23.06 -5.66
C GLY A 272 16.10 -22.64 -7.02
N ALA A 273 14.98 -21.94 -7.07
CA ALA A 273 14.55 -21.27 -8.30
C ALA A 273 15.47 -20.10 -8.66
N ASP A 274 15.52 -19.78 -9.94
CA ASP A 274 16.36 -18.71 -10.52
C ASP A 274 15.51 -17.50 -10.97
N ARG A 275 14.22 -17.74 -11.29
CA ARG A 275 13.31 -16.82 -11.96
C ARG A 275 11.91 -16.88 -11.38
N ILE A 276 11.16 -15.79 -11.42
CA ILE A 276 9.77 -15.73 -10.96
C ILE A 276 8.93 -14.95 -11.98
N GLU A 277 7.79 -15.50 -12.34
CA GLU A 277 6.75 -14.86 -13.13
C GLU A 277 5.59 -14.41 -12.26
N GLY A 278 4.98 -13.26 -12.57
CA GLY A 278 3.83 -12.74 -11.87
C GLY A 278 3.27 -11.47 -12.49
N CYS A 279 2.34 -10.83 -11.79
CA CYS A 279 1.71 -9.59 -12.22
C CYS A 279 1.82 -8.51 -11.15
N LEU A 280 1.83 -7.26 -11.58
CA LEU A 280 1.72 -6.12 -10.66
C LEU A 280 0.39 -6.20 -9.90
N PHE A 281 0.46 -6.06 -8.57
CA PHE A 281 -0.67 -6.19 -7.65
C PHE A 281 -1.46 -7.51 -7.76
N GLY A 282 -0.84 -8.54 -8.33
CA GLY A 282 -1.38 -9.88 -8.34
C GLY A 282 -2.59 -10.10 -9.24
N ASN A 283 -2.76 -9.32 -10.33
CA ASN A 283 -3.84 -9.54 -11.27
C ASN A 283 -3.71 -10.90 -12.00
N GLY A 284 -4.82 -11.53 -12.33
CA GLY A 284 -4.84 -12.81 -13.05
C GLY A 284 -6.09 -13.64 -12.80
N GLU A 285 -6.10 -14.85 -13.34
CA GLU A 285 -7.20 -15.80 -13.23
C GLU A 285 -7.58 -16.09 -11.78
N ARG A 286 -8.88 -16.26 -11.52
CA ARG A 286 -9.48 -16.59 -10.21
C ARG A 286 -9.11 -15.56 -9.13
N THR A 287 -8.07 -15.84 -8.33
CA THR A 287 -7.56 -14.98 -7.25
C THR A 287 -6.27 -14.24 -7.63
N GLY A 288 -5.82 -14.41 -8.87
CA GLY A 288 -4.65 -13.74 -9.44
C GLY A 288 -3.36 -14.54 -9.40
N ASN A 289 -2.34 -13.95 -9.99
CA ASN A 289 -0.94 -14.40 -9.96
C ASN A 289 -0.25 -13.94 -8.66
N VAL A 290 0.97 -14.38 -8.43
CA VAL A 290 1.81 -13.78 -7.39
C VAL A 290 1.95 -12.28 -7.64
N ASP A 291 1.79 -11.50 -6.58
CA ASP A 291 1.95 -10.04 -6.62
C ASP A 291 3.44 -9.66 -6.63
N LEU A 292 3.92 -9.19 -7.78
CA LEU A 292 5.32 -8.78 -7.96
C LEU A 292 5.68 -7.53 -7.14
N VAL A 293 4.73 -6.63 -6.89
CA VAL A 293 4.94 -5.44 -6.05
C VAL A 293 5.21 -5.87 -4.62
N THR A 294 4.33 -6.70 -4.06
CA THR A 294 4.51 -7.22 -2.70
C THR A 294 5.80 -8.03 -2.57
N LEU A 295 6.09 -8.90 -3.53
CA LEU A 295 7.28 -9.74 -3.49
C LEU A 295 8.58 -8.93 -3.59
N GLY A 296 8.64 -7.94 -4.49
CA GLY A 296 9.80 -7.05 -4.63
C GLY A 296 10.03 -6.19 -3.38
N LEU A 297 8.96 -5.61 -2.83
CA LEU A 297 9.07 -4.76 -1.63
C LEU A 297 9.33 -5.57 -0.35
N ASN A 298 8.89 -6.83 -0.27
CA ASN A 298 9.32 -7.73 0.79
C ASN A 298 10.84 -7.94 0.81
N MET A 299 11.48 -8.06 -0.36
CA MET A 299 12.94 -8.12 -0.48
C MET A 299 13.57 -6.79 -0.07
N PHE A 300 13.05 -5.67 -0.55
CA PHE A 300 13.55 -4.32 -0.25
C PHE A 300 13.61 -4.05 1.25
N VAL A 301 12.55 -4.35 2.00
CA VAL A 301 12.52 -4.14 3.47
C VAL A 301 13.42 -5.12 4.26
N GLN A 302 14.00 -6.11 3.59
CA GLN A 302 15.04 -7.00 4.13
C GLN A 302 16.45 -6.62 3.68
N GLY A 303 16.61 -5.47 3.01
CA GLY A 303 17.90 -4.96 2.52
C GLY A 303 18.40 -5.65 1.26
N VAL A 304 17.51 -6.27 0.50
CA VAL A 304 17.82 -6.87 -0.81
C VAL A 304 17.23 -5.99 -1.90
N ASP A 305 18.08 -5.44 -2.76
CA ASP A 305 17.64 -4.66 -3.92
C ASP A 305 16.81 -5.53 -4.87
N PRO A 306 15.52 -5.25 -5.08
CA PRO A 306 14.67 -6.01 -5.99
C PRO A 306 15.03 -5.79 -7.46
N MET A 307 15.91 -4.86 -7.80
CA MET A 307 16.29 -4.46 -9.17
C MET A 307 15.12 -3.95 -10.01
N ILE A 308 14.02 -3.59 -9.37
CA ILE A 308 12.79 -3.01 -9.94
C ILE A 308 12.48 -1.73 -9.16
N ASP A 309 12.16 -0.66 -9.86
CA ASP A 309 11.85 0.64 -9.26
C ASP A 309 10.37 0.74 -8.86
N PHE A 310 10.12 0.87 -7.55
CA PHE A 310 8.81 1.10 -6.96
C PHE A 310 8.68 2.49 -6.33
N SER A 311 9.59 3.42 -6.62
CA SER A 311 9.69 4.72 -5.95
C SER A 311 8.50 5.66 -6.19
N ASP A 312 7.65 5.39 -7.18
CA ASP A 312 6.36 6.08 -7.40
C ASP A 312 5.22 5.04 -7.49
N ILE A 313 4.91 4.43 -6.34
CA ILE A 313 3.91 3.35 -6.29
C ILE A 313 2.51 3.82 -6.69
N ASP A 314 2.19 5.09 -6.51
CA ASP A 314 0.89 5.65 -6.86
C ASP A 314 0.73 5.83 -8.38
N GLU A 315 1.79 6.19 -9.12
CA GLU A 315 1.75 6.22 -10.59
C GLU A 315 1.69 4.81 -11.16
N ILE A 316 2.46 3.87 -10.58
CA ILE A 316 2.40 2.45 -10.95
C ILE A 316 0.96 1.93 -10.77
N ARG A 317 0.36 2.15 -9.60
CA ARG A 317 -1.01 1.73 -9.29
C ARG A 317 -2.03 2.34 -10.26
N ARG A 318 -2.01 3.67 -10.45
CA ARG A 318 -2.92 4.36 -11.37
C ARG A 318 -2.82 3.83 -12.80
N THR A 319 -1.61 3.54 -13.24
CA THR A 319 -1.39 2.98 -14.58
C THR A 319 -1.92 1.56 -14.70
N VAL A 320 -1.69 0.72 -13.67
CA VAL A 320 -2.23 -0.65 -13.64
C VAL A 320 -3.77 -0.63 -13.59
N GLU A 321 -4.38 0.19 -12.73
CA GLU A 321 -5.83 0.35 -12.65
C GLU A 321 -6.45 0.83 -13.98
N TYR A 322 -5.79 1.80 -14.63
CA TYR A 322 -6.20 2.26 -15.96
C TYR A 322 -6.09 1.16 -17.01
N CYS A 323 -5.02 0.38 -17.03
CA CYS A 323 -4.82 -0.68 -18.01
C CYS A 323 -5.77 -1.86 -17.78
N ASN A 324 -5.93 -2.28 -16.54
CA ASN A 324 -6.77 -3.42 -16.17
C ASN A 324 -8.27 -3.08 -16.09
N GLN A 325 -8.63 -1.80 -15.93
CA GLN A 325 -10.01 -1.35 -15.64
C GLN A 325 -10.57 -2.02 -14.35
N LEU A 326 -9.69 -2.33 -13.42
CA LEU A 326 -9.99 -2.91 -12.11
C LEU A 326 -9.23 -2.14 -11.03
N PRO A 327 -9.85 -1.82 -9.88
CA PRO A 327 -9.19 -1.14 -8.79
C PRO A 327 -8.23 -2.07 -8.05
N VAL A 328 -7.12 -1.52 -7.57
CA VAL A 328 -6.26 -2.18 -6.59
C VAL A 328 -6.92 -2.05 -5.22
N GLY A 329 -7.02 -3.14 -4.48
CA GLY A 329 -7.69 -3.17 -3.18
C GLY A 329 -7.02 -2.25 -2.15
N GLU A 330 -7.82 -1.57 -1.33
CA GLU A 330 -7.36 -0.58 -0.34
C GLU A 330 -6.35 -1.12 0.69
N ARG A 331 -6.28 -2.44 0.88
CA ARG A 331 -5.38 -3.12 1.82
C ARG A 331 -4.38 -4.04 1.15
N VAL A 332 -4.19 -3.91 -0.16
CA VAL A 332 -3.08 -4.60 -0.85
C VAL A 332 -1.77 -4.10 -0.26
N PRO A 333 -0.84 -5.00 0.09
CA PRO A 333 0.42 -4.60 0.71
C PRO A 333 1.14 -3.51 -0.08
N TYR A 334 1.70 -2.54 0.60
CA TYR A 334 2.44 -1.37 0.09
C TYR A 334 1.65 -0.43 -0.84
N GLY A 335 0.78 -0.95 -1.71
CA GLY A 335 0.09 -0.18 -2.76
C GLY A 335 -1.29 0.35 -2.38
N GLY A 336 -2.00 -0.28 -1.42
CA GLY A 336 -3.35 0.11 -1.04
C GLY A 336 -3.43 1.47 -0.32
N ASP A 337 -4.58 2.13 -0.39
CA ASP A 337 -4.78 3.46 0.21
C ASP A 337 -4.72 3.45 1.75
N LEU A 338 -5.02 2.32 2.38
CA LEU A 338 -5.10 2.21 3.85
C LEU A 338 -3.86 1.59 4.50
N VAL A 339 -2.83 1.22 3.71
CA VAL A 339 -1.68 0.46 4.25
C VAL A 339 -0.76 1.31 5.13
N PHE A 340 -0.72 2.63 4.91
CA PHE A 340 0.03 3.57 5.73
C PHE A 340 -0.85 4.39 6.68
N THR A 341 -2.05 3.91 6.98
CA THR A 341 -3.02 4.59 7.83
C THR A 341 -3.08 3.95 9.22
N ALA A 342 -2.93 4.75 10.26
CA ALA A 342 -3.12 4.34 11.63
C ALA A 342 -4.41 4.97 12.21
N PHE A 343 -5.35 4.12 12.67
CA PHE A 343 -6.62 4.56 13.26
C PHE A 343 -6.58 4.61 14.79
N SER A 344 -5.76 3.77 15.43
CA SER A 344 -5.60 3.76 16.88
C SER A 344 -4.71 4.92 17.35
N GLY A 345 -5.17 5.70 18.34
CA GLY A 345 -4.41 6.81 18.88
C GLY A 345 -3.07 6.41 19.52
N SER A 346 -2.97 5.19 20.06
CA SER A 346 -1.71 4.67 20.58
C SER A 346 -0.71 4.37 19.47
N HIS A 347 -1.17 3.89 18.32
CA HIS A 347 -0.32 3.68 17.14
C HIS A 347 0.15 5.00 16.56
N GLN A 348 -0.74 6.00 16.43
CA GLN A 348 -0.40 7.34 15.96
C GLN A 348 0.66 8.01 16.84
N ASP A 349 0.52 7.93 18.17
CA ASP A 349 1.53 8.44 19.13
C ASP A 349 2.87 7.72 18.99
N ALA A 350 2.85 6.39 18.80
CA ALA A 350 4.08 5.61 18.61
C ALA A 350 4.78 5.92 17.29
N ILE A 351 4.04 6.09 16.18
CA ILE A 351 4.59 6.49 14.87
C ILE A 351 5.26 7.86 14.99
N LYS A 352 4.57 8.85 15.58
CA LYS A 352 5.13 10.19 15.81
C LYS A 352 6.45 10.13 16.57
N LYS A 353 6.46 9.42 17.71
CA LYS A 353 7.69 9.24 18.52
C LYS A 353 8.78 8.49 17.78
N GLY A 354 8.40 7.56 16.89
CA GLY A 354 9.33 6.83 16.04
C GLY A 354 10.07 7.75 15.08
N PHE A 355 9.37 8.67 14.40
CA PHE A 355 10.00 9.67 13.53
C PHE A 355 10.90 10.64 14.32
N GLU A 356 10.41 11.16 15.45
CA GLU A 356 11.21 12.04 16.32
C GLU A 356 12.49 11.34 16.83
N ALA A 357 12.41 10.05 17.13
CA ALA A 357 13.57 9.25 17.53
C ALA A 357 14.54 9.04 16.35
N LEU A 358 14.03 8.69 15.18
CA LEU A 358 14.84 8.48 13.97
C LEU A 358 15.65 9.73 13.61
N GLU A 359 15.01 10.92 13.60
CA GLU A 359 15.68 12.20 13.34
C GLU A 359 16.76 12.52 14.39
N ARG A 360 16.43 12.34 15.66
CA ARG A 360 17.38 12.57 16.77
C ARG A 360 18.60 11.64 16.71
N ASP A 361 18.37 10.34 16.46
CA ASP A 361 19.40 9.33 16.48
C ASP A 361 20.33 9.44 15.25
N ALA A 362 19.77 9.76 14.07
CA ALA A 362 20.55 10.08 12.88
C ALA A 362 21.42 11.33 13.09
N ALA A 363 20.84 12.41 13.66
CA ALA A 363 21.58 13.63 13.98
C ALA A 363 22.70 13.39 14.99
N ALA A 364 22.50 12.53 16.00
CA ALA A 364 23.50 12.17 16.99
C ALA A 364 24.72 11.45 16.38
N GLU A 365 24.50 10.70 15.28
CA GLU A 365 25.56 10.04 14.51
C GLU A 365 26.09 10.90 13.35
N GLY A 366 25.55 12.11 13.14
CA GLY A 366 25.93 13.00 12.03
C GLY A 366 25.56 12.46 10.65
N LYS A 367 24.52 11.63 10.56
CA LYS A 367 24.02 11.02 9.33
C LYS A 367 22.76 11.75 8.81
N ASP A 368 22.53 11.68 7.50
CA ASP A 368 21.21 12.02 6.94
C ASP A 368 20.20 10.97 7.39
N VAL A 369 18.97 11.38 7.67
CA VAL A 369 17.88 10.46 8.08
C VAL A 369 17.65 9.36 7.04
N ARG A 370 17.84 9.67 5.75
CA ARG A 370 17.67 8.72 4.64
C ARG A 370 18.74 7.62 4.59
N ASP A 371 19.91 7.88 5.21
CA ASP A 371 21.02 6.93 5.29
C ASP A 371 21.02 6.18 6.64
N PHE A 372 20.01 6.42 7.48
CA PHE A 372 19.88 5.81 8.79
C PHE A 372 18.91 4.62 8.75
N PRO A 373 19.18 3.52 9.46
CA PRO A 373 18.30 2.34 9.47
C PRO A 373 16.87 2.67 9.88
N TRP A 374 15.90 2.24 9.06
CA TRP A 374 14.48 2.47 9.31
C TRP A 374 13.98 1.77 10.59
N GLN A 375 13.42 2.52 11.52
CA GLN A 375 13.00 2.02 12.84
C GLN A 375 11.74 2.74 13.35
N VAL A 376 10.73 2.96 12.51
CA VAL A 376 9.47 3.57 12.93
C VAL A 376 8.44 2.47 13.26
N PRO A 377 7.86 2.48 14.49
CA PRO A 377 6.85 1.49 14.87
C PRO A 377 5.64 1.49 13.92
N TYR A 378 5.07 0.30 13.65
CA TYR A 378 3.89 0.08 12.81
C TYR A 378 4.05 0.41 11.31
N LEU A 379 5.19 0.92 10.88
CA LEU A 379 5.50 1.18 9.48
C LEU A 379 6.65 0.26 9.03
N PRO A 380 6.37 -0.77 8.24
CA PRO A 380 7.41 -1.71 7.77
C PRO A 380 8.38 -1.08 6.76
N ILE A 381 8.01 0.04 6.16
CA ILE A 381 8.79 0.79 5.17
C ILE A 381 8.54 2.29 5.35
N ASP A 382 9.50 3.14 4.97
CA ASP A 382 9.26 4.58 4.85
C ASP A 382 8.32 4.84 3.65
N PRO A 383 7.14 5.44 3.86
CA PRO A 383 6.27 5.82 2.74
C PRO A 383 6.95 6.69 1.69
N LYS A 384 7.96 7.48 2.06
CA LYS A 384 8.73 8.34 1.15
C LYS A 384 9.54 7.55 0.12
N ASP A 385 10.00 6.35 0.46
CA ASP A 385 10.72 5.47 -0.47
C ASP A 385 9.81 4.98 -1.61
N LEU A 386 8.49 5.08 -1.42
CA LEU A 386 7.47 4.73 -2.40
C LEU A 386 6.81 5.96 -3.06
N GLY A 387 7.36 7.16 -2.88
CA GLY A 387 6.81 8.41 -3.41
C GLY A 387 5.56 8.91 -2.67
N ARG A 388 5.22 8.31 -1.51
CA ARG A 388 4.07 8.73 -0.71
C ARG A 388 4.47 9.73 0.36
N SER A 389 3.52 10.63 0.69
CA SER A 389 3.72 11.57 1.78
C SER A 389 3.33 10.94 3.13
N TYR A 390 4.00 11.42 4.17
CA TYR A 390 3.75 10.99 5.53
C TYR A 390 2.38 11.42 6.08
N GLU A 391 1.83 12.53 5.59
CA GLU A 391 0.53 13.05 6.03
C GLU A 391 -0.63 12.07 5.77
N ALA A 392 -0.48 11.17 4.80
CA ALA A 392 -1.46 10.12 4.51
C ALA A 392 -1.51 9.01 5.58
N VAL A 393 -0.56 8.98 6.52
CA VAL A 393 -0.44 7.90 7.52
C VAL A 393 -1.40 8.07 8.69
N ILE A 394 -1.77 9.31 9.04
CA ILE A 394 -2.63 9.61 10.18
C ILE A 394 -3.99 10.14 9.72
N ARG A 395 -5.04 9.36 9.98
CA ARG A 395 -6.44 9.73 9.74
C ARG A 395 -7.20 9.78 11.06
N VAL A 396 -8.23 10.62 11.13
CA VAL A 396 -9.05 10.80 12.33
C VAL A 396 -10.45 10.21 12.12
N ASN A 397 -10.83 9.27 12.97
CA ASN A 397 -12.18 8.71 13.05
C ASN A 397 -12.56 8.43 14.52
N SER A 398 -13.70 7.79 14.76
CA SER A 398 -14.18 7.46 16.11
C SER A 398 -13.21 6.60 16.95
N GLN A 399 -12.26 5.91 16.32
CA GLN A 399 -11.23 5.10 16.97
C GLN A 399 -9.91 5.86 17.18
N SER A 400 -9.80 7.06 16.61
CA SER A 400 -8.61 7.89 16.73
C SER A 400 -8.60 8.58 18.08
N GLY A 401 -7.60 8.30 18.88
CA GLY A 401 -7.43 8.98 20.16
C GLY A 401 -6.90 10.42 20.01
N LYS A 402 -6.76 11.09 21.16
CA LYS A 402 -6.27 12.48 21.28
C LYS A 402 -4.96 12.79 20.53
N GLY A 403 -4.10 11.77 20.31
CA GLY A 403 -2.80 11.96 19.63
C GLY A 403 -2.95 12.34 18.16
N GLY A 404 -3.86 11.72 17.41
CA GLY A 404 -4.07 12.02 16.00
C GLY A 404 -4.69 13.40 15.77
N VAL A 405 -5.69 13.75 16.59
CA VAL A 405 -6.34 15.07 16.54
C VAL A 405 -5.34 16.19 16.84
N ALA A 406 -4.53 16.02 17.90
CA ALA A 406 -3.53 17.00 18.29
C ALA A 406 -2.43 17.16 17.23
N TYR A 407 -2.00 16.06 16.62
CA TYR A 407 -1.01 16.07 15.56
C TYR A 407 -1.48 16.88 14.34
N LEU A 408 -2.69 16.64 13.84
CA LEU A 408 -3.23 17.38 12.69
C LEU A 408 -3.38 18.89 12.99
N LEU A 409 -3.91 19.26 14.16
CA LEU A 409 -4.01 20.66 14.53
C LEU A 409 -2.65 21.36 14.63
N LYS A 410 -1.64 20.64 15.16
CA LYS A 410 -0.28 21.19 15.27
C LYS A 410 0.38 21.37 13.90
N ASN A 411 0.29 20.39 13.01
CA ASN A 411 0.98 20.42 11.72
C ASN A 411 0.27 21.29 10.68
N GLU A 412 -1.06 21.23 10.61
CA GLU A 412 -1.84 21.94 9.60
C GLU A 412 -2.16 23.39 9.99
N HIS A 413 -2.35 23.63 11.31
CA HIS A 413 -2.83 24.93 11.83
C HIS A 413 -1.88 25.55 12.85
N HIS A 414 -0.74 24.93 13.13
CA HIS A 414 0.26 25.37 14.11
C HIS A 414 -0.28 25.53 15.54
N LEU A 415 -1.37 24.81 15.87
CA LEU A 415 -2.01 24.86 17.18
C LEU A 415 -1.48 23.77 18.10
N ASP A 416 -0.65 24.14 19.06
CA ASP A 416 -0.12 23.23 20.08
C ASP A 416 -0.99 23.28 21.35
N LEU A 417 -2.10 22.54 21.34
CA LEU A 417 -3.05 22.54 22.44
C LEU A 417 -2.43 21.97 23.72
N PRO A 418 -2.70 22.58 24.90
CA PRO A 418 -2.40 21.96 26.18
C PRO A 418 -3.02 20.56 26.30
N ARG A 419 -2.34 19.64 27.00
CA ARG A 419 -2.77 18.22 27.05
C ARG A 419 -4.21 18.03 27.49
N ARG A 420 -4.70 18.83 28.43
CA ARG A 420 -6.10 18.75 28.92
C ARG A 420 -7.09 19.28 27.87
N ALA A 421 -6.73 20.30 27.11
CA ALA A 421 -7.50 20.78 25.96
C ALA A 421 -7.54 19.74 24.83
N GLN A 422 -6.44 19.02 24.58
CA GLN A 422 -6.41 17.89 23.63
C GLN A 422 -7.41 16.79 24.01
N ILE A 423 -7.53 16.48 25.31
CA ILE A 423 -8.47 15.47 25.81
C ILE A 423 -9.91 15.95 25.59
N GLU A 424 -10.21 17.21 25.92
CA GLU A 424 -11.53 17.79 25.74
C GLU A 424 -11.94 17.81 24.27
N PHE A 425 -11.06 18.31 23.39
CA PHE A 425 -11.35 18.38 21.95
C PHE A 425 -11.50 17.01 21.30
N SER A 426 -10.71 16.02 21.72
CA SER A 426 -10.91 14.63 21.26
C SER A 426 -12.29 14.11 21.61
N GLY A 427 -12.84 14.47 22.77
CA GLY A 427 -14.22 14.13 23.14
C GLY A 427 -15.26 14.84 22.24
N VAL A 428 -14.98 16.08 21.78
CA VAL A 428 -15.84 16.78 20.81
C VAL A 428 -15.87 16.06 19.48
N ILE A 429 -14.71 15.67 18.96
CA ILE A 429 -14.59 14.91 17.71
C ILE A 429 -15.30 13.55 17.83
N GLN A 430 -15.07 12.83 18.93
CA GLN A 430 -15.69 11.54 19.13
C GLN A 430 -17.23 11.61 19.13
N ARG A 431 -17.81 12.56 19.85
CA ARG A 431 -19.28 12.76 19.82
C ARG A 431 -19.80 13.05 18.41
N ARG A 432 -19.04 13.82 17.61
CA ARG A 432 -19.39 14.15 16.23
C ARG A 432 -19.35 12.92 15.33
N THR A 433 -18.27 12.15 15.41
CA THR A 433 -18.09 10.93 14.59
C THR A 433 -19.02 9.79 15.01
N ASP A 434 -19.33 9.66 16.29
CA ASP A 434 -20.31 8.69 16.79
C ASP A 434 -21.74 8.97 16.26
N THR A 435 -22.05 10.25 16.00
CA THR A 435 -23.37 10.67 15.51
C THR A 435 -23.49 10.55 13.99
N VAL A 436 -22.45 10.95 13.25
CA VAL A 436 -22.48 11.05 11.77
C VAL A 436 -21.81 9.83 11.12
N GLY A 437 -20.91 9.15 11.82
CA GLY A 437 -20.03 8.10 11.29
C GLY A 437 -18.93 8.68 10.40
N GLY A 438 -18.06 7.82 9.92
CA GLY A 438 -17.04 8.18 8.93
C GLY A 438 -15.73 8.71 9.51
N GLU A 439 -14.92 9.22 8.61
CA GLU A 439 -13.61 9.81 8.86
C GLU A 439 -13.73 11.33 8.84
N VAL A 440 -12.92 12.03 9.64
CA VAL A 440 -12.85 13.49 9.68
C VAL A 440 -11.58 13.93 8.94
N SER A 441 -11.74 14.63 7.84
CA SER A 441 -10.62 15.26 7.12
C SER A 441 -10.00 16.41 7.91
N ALA A 442 -8.78 16.83 7.56
CA ALA A 442 -8.12 17.98 8.19
C ALA A 442 -8.95 19.27 8.10
N ALA A 443 -9.62 19.50 6.96
CA ALA A 443 -10.51 20.65 6.78
C ALA A 443 -11.76 20.57 7.68
N GLU A 444 -12.37 19.40 7.81
CA GLU A 444 -13.49 19.18 8.73
C GLU A 444 -13.07 19.29 10.19
N LEU A 445 -11.88 18.82 10.54
CA LEU A 445 -11.31 18.98 11.88
C LEU A 445 -11.19 20.46 12.26
N TRP A 446 -10.71 21.28 11.33
CA TRP A 446 -10.62 22.74 11.52
C TRP A 446 -12.00 23.38 11.68
N ASN A 447 -12.97 22.98 10.88
CA ASN A 447 -14.35 23.47 11.01
C ASN A 447 -14.95 23.12 12.38
N ILE A 448 -14.79 21.87 12.83
CA ILE A 448 -15.27 21.43 14.15
C ILE A 448 -14.55 22.19 15.25
N PHE A 449 -13.23 22.41 15.15
CA PHE A 449 -12.47 23.19 16.12
C PHE A 449 -12.94 24.65 16.16
N SER A 450 -13.12 25.27 15.00
CA SER A 450 -13.58 26.66 14.88
C SER A 450 -15.00 26.83 15.42
N ASP A 451 -15.90 25.92 15.10
CA ASP A 451 -17.29 25.92 15.59
C ASP A 451 -17.35 25.71 17.11
N GLU A 452 -16.44 24.95 17.69
CA GLU A 452 -16.45 24.69 19.11
C GLU A 452 -15.79 25.79 19.94
N TYR A 453 -14.65 26.33 19.50
CA TYR A 453 -13.80 27.21 20.32
C TYR A 453 -13.73 28.66 19.86
N LEU A 454 -14.08 28.98 18.62
CA LEU A 454 -13.90 30.34 18.08
C LEU A 454 -15.23 31.07 17.84
N PRO A 455 -15.82 31.70 18.90
CA PRO A 455 -17.15 32.30 18.82
C PRO A 455 -17.22 33.56 17.97
N ALA A 456 -16.12 34.25 17.78
CA ALA A 456 -16.08 35.42 16.91
C ALA A 456 -15.92 34.96 15.46
N ALA A 457 -16.65 35.61 14.53
CA ALA A 457 -16.52 35.30 13.13
C ALA A 457 -15.07 35.10 12.75
N SER A 458 -14.79 33.96 12.12
CA SER A 458 -13.58 33.78 11.39
C SER A 458 -13.43 34.88 10.34
N VAL A 459 -12.22 35.13 9.92
CA VAL A 459 -11.87 36.07 8.85
C VAL A 459 -12.64 35.79 7.56
N ASP A 460 -13.27 34.63 7.42
CA ASP A 460 -13.93 34.10 6.22
C ASP A 460 -15.48 34.02 6.30
N GLY A 461 -16.12 34.77 7.18
CA GLY A 461 -17.58 34.92 7.20
C GLY A 461 -18.36 33.77 7.84
N GLY A 462 -17.73 32.98 8.71
CA GLY A 462 -18.39 31.96 9.53
C GLY A 462 -19.44 32.56 10.47
N LYS A 463 -20.41 31.75 10.88
CA LYS A 463 -21.45 32.14 11.85
C LYS A 463 -20.83 32.58 13.18
N GLN A 464 -21.09 33.84 13.58
CA GLN A 464 -20.83 34.28 14.95
C GLN A 464 -21.78 33.52 15.90
N TRP A 465 -21.21 32.99 16.97
CA TRP A 465 -22.00 32.40 18.04
C TRP A 465 -21.56 32.94 19.42
N GLY A 466 -22.40 32.77 20.39
CA GLY A 466 -22.15 33.17 21.77
C GLY A 466 -22.62 34.59 22.09
N ARG A 467 -22.96 34.75 23.35
CA ARG A 467 -23.51 35.99 23.91
C ARG A 467 -22.50 37.14 23.92
N TYR A 468 -21.23 36.81 24.25
CA TYR A 468 -20.19 37.80 24.45
C TYR A 468 -19.15 37.82 23.33
N GLY A 469 -18.59 39.01 23.02
CA GLY A 469 -17.45 39.16 22.13
C GLY A 469 -16.64 40.39 22.52
N VAL A 470 -15.30 40.33 22.46
CA VAL A 470 -14.42 41.49 22.68
C VAL A 470 -14.23 42.23 21.37
N VAL A 471 -14.64 43.49 21.30
CA VAL A 471 -14.50 44.35 20.12
C VAL A 471 -13.19 45.12 20.18
N SER A 472 -12.95 45.79 21.30
CA SER A 472 -11.73 46.58 21.57
C SER A 472 -11.53 46.74 23.06
N PHE A 473 -10.31 47.03 23.45
CA PHE A 473 -10.01 47.36 24.84
C PHE A 473 -8.87 48.39 24.93
N ASN A 474 -8.81 49.10 26.07
CA ASN A 474 -7.71 49.92 26.53
C ASN A 474 -7.41 49.61 27.99
N THR A 475 -6.16 49.69 28.40
CA THR A 475 -5.74 49.45 29.78
C THR A 475 -5.03 50.63 30.36
N GLU A 476 -5.32 50.94 31.61
CA GLU A 476 -4.61 51.93 32.43
C GLU A 476 -4.07 51.19 33.65
N THR A 477 -2.79 51.41 33.99
CA THR A 477 -2.17 50.77 35.15
C THR A 477 -1.79 51.87 36.14
N THR A 478 -2.21 51.74 37.39
CA THR A 478 -1.90 52.63 38.47
C THR A 478 -0.55 52.32 39.11
N GLU A 479 0.01 53.24 39.93
CA GLU A 479 1.33 53.07 40.56
C GLU A 479 1.41 51.86 41.49
N ASP A 480 0.29 51.41 42.05
CA ASP A 480 0.20 50.21 42.91
C ASP A 480 0.08 48.89 42.11
N GLY A 481 0.14 48.95 40.78
CA GLY A 481 0.08 47.80 39.90
C GLY A 481 -1.34 47.31 39.58
N THR A 482 -2.38 48.02 40.04
CA THR A 482 -3.77 47.72 39.67
C THR A 482 -4.04 48.15 38.24
N MET A 483 -4.55 47.22 37.42
CA MET A 483 -4.92 47.50 36.03
C MET A 483 -6.43 47.75 35.92
N THR A 484 -6.81 48.81 35.24
CA THR A 484 -8.17 49.09 34.81
C THR A 484 -8.31 48.75 33.34
N LEU A 485 -9.25 47.85 33.00
CA LEU A 485 -9.59 47.45 31.63
C LEU A 485 -10.87 48.18 31.19
N HIS A 486 -10.75 49.04 30.19
CA HIS A 486 -11.89 49.66 29.51
C HIS A 486 -12.19 48.85 28.24
N ALA A 487 -13.19 47.96 28.28
CA ALA A 487 -13.53 47.11 27.18
C ALA A 487 -14.83 47.55 26.47
N THR A 488 -14.80 47.52 25.14
CA THR A 488 -16.02 47.51 24.33
C THR A 488 -16.36 46.05 24.04
N LEU A 489 -17.43 45.57 24.64
CA LEU A 489 -17.91 44.21 24.45
C LEU A 489 -19.15 44.23 23.55
N ARG A 490 -19.31 43.18 22.76
CA ARG A 490 -20.59 42.83 22.15
C ARG A 490 -21.31 41.90 23.15
N VAL A 491 -22.52 42.26 23.55
CA VAL A 491 -23.39 41.46 24.41
C VAL A 491 -24.72 41.31 23.68
N ASP A 492 -25.13 40.07 23.37
CA ASP A 492 -26.35 39.76 22.60
C ASP A 492 -26.47 40.61 21.30
N GLY A 493 -25.37 40.77 20.58
CA GLY A 493 -25.29 41.51 19.32
C GLY A 493 -25.11 43.03 19.48
N THR A 494 -25.30 43.59 20.69
CA THR A 494 -25.18 45.03 20.97
C THR A 494 -23.81 45.37 21.54
N GLN A 495 -23.18 46.46 21.08
CA GLN A 495 -21.92 46.92 21.62
C GLN A 495 -22.17 47.72 22.90
N VAL A 496 -21.49 47.36 23.98
CA VAL A 496 -21.55 48.00 25.30
C VAL A 496 -20.15 48.26 25.83
N ARG A 497 -19.97 49.39 26.53
CA ARG A 497 -18.72 49.67 27.23
C ARG A 497 -18.80 49.17 28.66
N ARG A 498 -17.73 48.51 29.10
CA ARG A 498 -17.59 47.97 30.45
C ARG A 498 -16.20 48.31 30.99
N THR A 499 -16.12 48.41 32.30
CA THR A 499 -14.86 48.68 32.99
C THR A 499 -14.70 47.70 34.13
N GLY A 500 -13.54 47.08 34.22
CA GLY A 500 -13.20 46.17 35.32
C GLY A 500 -11.77 46.39 35.78
N THR A 501 -11.46 45.92 36.96
CA THR A 501 -10.15 46.12 37.60
C THR A 501 -9.54 44.77 38.00
N GLY A 502 -8.20 44.67 37.96
CA GLY A 502 -7.49 43.44 38.33
C GLY A 502 -5.97 43.63 38.30
N ASN A 503 -5.24 42.56 38.53
CA ASN A 503 -3.77 42.54 38.44
C ASN A 503 -3.26 42.34 36.99
N GLY A 504 -4.16 42.24 36.02
CA GLY A 504 -3.84 42.09 34.61
C GLY A 504 -5.11 42.06 33.76
N PRO A 505 -4.97 42.00 32.40
CA PRO A 505 -6.12 42.09 31.49
C PRO A 505 -7.17 40.98 31.72
N ILE A 506 -6.72 39.74 31.98
CA ILE A 506 -7.62 38.62 32.25
C ILE A 506 -8.40 38.86 33.53
N ALA A 507 -7.72 39.22 34.65
CA ALA A 507 -8.38 39.46 35.93
C ALA A 507 -9.38 40.61 35.86
N ALA A 508 -9.06 41.68 35.13
CA ALA A 508 -9.95 42.81 34.92
C ALA A 508 -11.19 42.44 34.06
N LEU A 509 -11.04 41.52 33.10
CA LEU A 509 -12.17 40.96 32.33
C LEU A 509 -13.06 40.06 33.21
N LEU A 510 -12.47 39.29 34.13
CA LEU A 510 -13.24 38.48 35.08
C LEU A 510 -14.09 39.38 36.02
N ASP A 511 -13.56 40.54 36.44
CA ASP A 511 -14.32 41.51 37.19
C ASP A 511 -15.53 42.05 36.41
N ILE A 512 -15.36 42.28 35.09
CA ILE A 512 -16.48 42.66 34.21
C ILE A 512 -17.53 41.53 34.18
N PHE A 513 -17.13 40.29 34.03
CA PHE A 513 -18.08 39.14 34.03
C PHE A 513 -18.81 39.00 35.36
N ALA A 514 -18.12 39.21 36.49
CA ALA A 514 -18.74 39.23 37.80
C ALA A 514 -19.83 40.31 37.92
N GLN A 515 -19.59 41.52 37.35
CA GLN A 515 -20.57 42.60 37.29
C GLN A 515 -21.79 42.24 36.40
N GLU A 516 -21.59 41.40 35.36
CA GLU A 516 -22.65 40.88 34.52
C GLU A 516 -23.34 39.64 35.13
N GLY A 517 -22.96 39.22 36.34
CA GLY A 517 -23.53 38.08 37.04
C GLY A 517 -23.01 36.69 36.57
N VAL A 518 -21.88 36.66 35.88
CA VAL A 518 -21.23 35.44 35.41
C VAL A 518 -20.01 35.17 36.30
N ASP A 519 -20.07 34.07 37.08
CA ASP A 519 -18.93 33.62 37.90
C ASP A 519 -17.93 32.85 37.04
N VAL A 520 -16.73 33.41 36.89
CA VAL A 520 -15.65 32.82 36.05
C VAL A 520 -14.35 32.82 36.85
N ARG A 521 -13.70 31.67 36.87
CA ARG A 521 -12.36 31.50 37.47
C ARG A 521 -11.43 30.83 36.46
N VAL A 522 -10.25 31.38 36.25
CA VAL A 522 -9.19 30.80 35.43
C VAL A 522 -8.46 29.72 36.24
N LEU A 523 -8.33 28.53 35.68
CA LEU A 523 -7.66 27.37 36.29
C LEU A 523 -6.31 27.07 35.67
N ASP A 524 -6.16 27.34 34.35
CA ASP A 524 -4.92 27.12 33.62
C ASP A 524 -4.85 28.06 32.41
N TYR A 525 -3.62 28.38 31.99
CA TYR A 525 -3.37 29.32 30.91
C TYR A 525 -2.09 28.95 30.15
N SER A 526 -2.17 28.96 28.82
CA SER A 526 -1.04 28.74 27.92
C SER A 526 -1.21 29.60 26.67
N GLU A 527 -0.11 30.07 26.09
CA GLU A 527 -0.11 30.75 24.79
C GLU A 527 1.16 30.45 24.00
N HIS A 528 1.08 30.56 22.68
CA HIS A 528 2.23 30.48 21.78
C HIS A 528 1.96 31.23 20.48
N ALA A 529 3.03 31.55 19.75
CA ALA A 529 2.93 32.15 18.41
C ALA A 529 2.60 31.07 17.35
N LEU A 530 1.70 31.43 16.42
CA LEU A 530 1.32 30.52 15.30
C LEU A 530 2.28 30.60 14.11
N SER A 531 3.19 31.59 14.08
CA SER A 531 4.19 31.78 13.04
C SER A 531 5.38 32.56 13.58
N GLU A 532 6.47 32.58 12.84
CA GLU A 532 7.63 33.42 13.16
C GLU A 532 7.45 34.88 12.69
N GLY A 533 8.15 35.82 13.36
CA GLY A 533 8.24 37.23 12.98
C GLY A 533 7.32 38.16 13.75
N GLY A 534 7.53 39.48 13.58
CA GLY A 534 6.87 40.54 14.35
C GLY A 534 5.36 40.73 14.11
N ASN A 535 4.82 40.09 13.08
CA ASN A 535 3.39 40.08 12.75
C ASN A 535 2.73 38.73 13.06
N ALA A 536 3.38 37.88 13.84
CA ALA A 536 2.85 36.55 14.21
C ALA A 536 1.55 36.72 15.01
N ARG A 537 0.57 35.83 14.72
CA ARG A 537 -0.64 35.71 15.55
C ARG A 537 -0.32 34.83 16.75
N ALA A 538 -0.93 35.15 17.90
CA ALA A 538 -0.86 34.32 19.09
C ALA A 538 -2.15 33.47 19.22
N ALA A 539 -1.99 32.23 19.66
CA ALA A 539 -3.07 31.39 20.16
C ALA A 539 -2.97 31.30 21.68
N ALA A 540 -4.03 31.70 22.38
CA ALA A 540 -4.17 31.55 23.82
C ALA A 540 -5.21 30.47 24.15
N TYR A 541 -4.91 29.67 25.15
CA TYR A 541 -5.76 28.60 25.68
C TYR A 541 -5.99 28.88 27.18
N VAL A 542 -7.24 28.95 27.59
CA VAL A 542 -7.59 29.23 28.99
C VAL A 542 -8.58 28.19 29.48
N GLU A 543 -8.23 27.47 30.53
CA GLU A 543 -9.17 26.61 31.23
C GLU A 543 -9.92 27.47 32.28
N CYS A 544 -11.23 27.50 32.14
CA CYS A 544 -12.10 28.28 33.04
C CYS A 544 -13.10 27.37 33.78
N ALA A 545 -13.28 27.64 35.04
CA ALA A 545 -14.52 27.26 35.73
C ALA A 545 -15.54 28.39 35.55
N VAL A 546 -16.65 28.10 34.90
CA VAL A 546 -17.78 29.01 34.69
C VAL A 546 -18.99 28.43 35.40
N GLY A 547 -19.34 28.97 36.56
CA GLY A 547 -20.25 28.32 37.49
C GLY A 547 -19.70 26.97 37.93
N GLU A 548 -20.46 25.90 37.73
CA GLU A 548 -20.07 24.53 38.05
C GLU A 548 -19.32 23.79 36.92
N ARG A 549 -19.13 24.42 35.77
CA ARG A 549 -18.54 23.77 34.57
C ARG A 549 -17.08 24.16 34.41
N VAL A 550 -16.25 23.18 34.09
CA VAL A 550 -14.84 23.36 33.74
C VAL A 550 -14.63 23.05 32.27
N LEU A 551 -14.14 24.02 31.52
CA LEU A 551 -13.91 23.86 30.08
C LEU A 551 -12.85 24.81 29.55
N TRP A 552 -12.29 24.46 28.39
CA TRP A 552 -11.29 25.28 27.70
C TRP A 552 -11.93 26.30 26.77
N GLY A 553 -11.32 27.46 26.68
CA GLY A 553 -11.59 28.44 25.65
C GLY A 553 -10.31 28.73 24.84
N VAL A 554 -10.48 29.11 23.59
CA VAL A 554 -9.38 29.41 22.68
C VAL A 554 -9.59 30.79 22.07
N GLY A 555 -8.51 31.58 22.01
CA GLY A 555 -8.50 32.87 21.35
C GLY A 555 -7.30 33.00 20.42
N ILE A 556 -7.52 33.54 19.24
CA ILE A 556 -6.46 33.74 18.23
C ILE A 556 -6.50 35.21 17.80
N ASP A 557 -5.38 35.91 17.97
CA ASP A 557 -5.25 37.32 17.57
C ASP A 557 -3.78 37.70 17.31
N ALA A 558 -3.55 38.78 16.56
CA ALA A 558 -2.22 39.40 16.43
C ALA A 558 -1.74 40.09 17.72
N ASN A 559 -2.68 40.49 18.59
CA ASN A 559 -2.39 41.05 19.89
C ASN A 559 -2.55 39.97 20.97
N THR A 560 -1.47 39.66 21.70
CA THR A 560 -1.44 38.61 22.74
C THR A 560 -2.47 38.81 23.84
N SER A 561 -2.67 40.07 24.32
CA SER A 561 -3.71 40.35 25.29
C SER A 561 -5.11 40.14 24.73
N MET A 562 -5.35 40.50 23.46
CA MET A 562 -6.63 40.25 22.80
C MET A 562 -6.88 38.74 22.63
N SER A 563 -5.86 37.94 22.26
CA SER A 563 -5.99 36.49 22.18
C SER A 563 -6.39 35.86 23.51
N SER A 564 -5.79 36.32 24.61
CA SER A 564 -6.10 35.88 25.98
C SER A 564 -7.53 36.23 26.38
N LEU A 565 -7.96 37.47 26.12
CA LEU A 565 -9.34 37.92 26.41
C LEU A 565 -10.37 37.15 25.58
N LYS A 566 -10.08 36.89 24.29
CA LYS A 566 -10.91 36.04 23.43
C LYS A 566 -11.00 34.61 23.93
N ALA A 567 -9.93 34.06 24.51
CA ALA A 567 -9.95 32.71 25.07
C ALA A 567 -10.89 32.62 26.28
N VAL A 568 -10.88 33.59 27.19
CA VAL A 568 -11.82 33.64 28.31
C VAL A 568 -13.28 33.77 27.83
N VAL A 569 -13.52 34.65 26.85
CA VAL A 569 -14.86 34.85 26.25
C VAL A 569 -15.33 33.57 25.56
N SER A 570 -14.43 32.82 24.88
CA SER A 570 -14.72 31.53 24.31
C SER A 570 -15.24 30.54 25.36
N ALA A 571 -14.53 30.38 26.48
CA ALA A 571 -14.94 29.50 27.58
C ALA A 571 -16.31 29.89 28.14
N VAL A 572 -16.54 31.19 28.41
CA VAL A 572 -17.81 31.70 28.92
C VAL A 572 -18.96 31.40 27.95
N ASN A 573 -18.80 31.71 26.68
CA ASN A 573 -19.83 31.46 25.68
C ASN A 573 -20.15 29.95 25.51
N ARG A 574 -19.14 29.08 25.56
CA ARG A 574 -19.34 27.62 25.52
C ARG A 574 -20.15 27.16 26.72
N ALA A 575 -19.83 27.63 27.91
CA ALA A 575 -20.56 27.30 29.12
C ALA A 575 -22.05 27.69 29.04
N LEU A 576 -22.32 28.89 28.52
CA LEU A 576 -23.68 29.43 28.36
C LEU A 576 -24.46 28.69 27.26
N ARG A 577 -23.83 28.43 26.11
CA ARG A 577 -24.43 27.70 24.99
C ARG A 577 -24.95 26.33 25.42
N ASP A 578 -24.16 25.61 26.16
CA ASP A 578 -24.52 24.27 26.60
C ASP A 578 -25.55 24.28 27.74
N ALA A 579 -25.65 25.38 28.50
CA ALA A 579 -26.70 25.55 29.51
C ALA A 579 -28.09 25.85 28.91
N GLU A 580 -28.11 26.48 27.71
CA GLU A 580 -29.35 26.71 26.95
C GLU A 580 -29.85 25.48 26.21
N ALA A 581 -28.93 24.50 25.94
CA ALA A 581 -29.25 23.25 25.25
C ALA A 581 -29.66 22.10 26.20
N ALA A 582 -29.45 22.22 27.51
CA ALA A 582 -29.78 21.26 28.55
C ALA A 582 -31.16 21.59 29.18
#